data_c70bfff04600d961d4b3e5be93b9f398
#
_entry.id   c70bfff04600d961d4b3e5be93b9f398
#
_cell.length_a   1.000
_cell.length_b   1.000
_cell.length_c   1.000
_cell.angle_alpha   90.00
_cell.angle_beta   90.00
_cell.angle_gamma   90.00
#
_symmetry.space_group_name_H-M   'P 1'
#
loop_
_entity.id
_entity.type
_entity.pdbx_description
1 polymer ?
#
loop_
_entity_poly.entity_id
_entity_poly.type
_entity_poly.pdbx_seq_one_letter_code
_entity_poly.pdbx_strand_id
1 'polypeptide(L)'
;MLSRVAQVWRLCATALSYLLFGLGALLLTASWFPLAACCRRPAQRQRLAQTMIRGAFRTFLTVLSAAGVLSYRIHGAERLRQDGGCLLVANHPSLLDYVLLASVMPQCDCIVKQALWHNPFVGGIVRAAGYLPNADPESLFSRCQQRLQQGGILLIFPEGTRSVPGAALHLQRGAAHLALRCRADVRLAHIRCEPATLTKGAPWYQIPRRKPHFEVTIGRKVAR
;
A
#
# COMPACT_ATOMS: atom_id res chain seq x y z
N MET A 1 -27.57 22.58 -5.62
CA MET A 1 -27.48 21.77 -6.85
C MET A 1 -26.05 21.34 -7.19
N LEU A 2 -25.07 22.20 -7.27
CA LEU A 2 -23.68 21.87 -7.60
C LEU A 2 -23.05 20.76 -6.75
N SER A 3 -23.39 20.68 -5.44
CA SER A 3 -22.85 19.63 -4.54
C SER A 3 -23.37 18.22 -4.84
N ARG A 4 -24.63 18.09 -5.30
CA ARG A 4 -25.23 16.80 -5.68
C ARG A 4 -24.63 16.28 -7.00
N VAL A 5 -24.47 17.16 -7.99
CA VAL A 5 -23.83 16.81 -9.27
C VAL A 5 -22.38 16.35 -9.04
N ALA A 6 -21.63 17.07 -8.23
CA ALA A 6 -20.27 16.69 -7.88
C ALA A 6 -20.21 15.35 -7.10
N GLN A 7 -21.21 15.04 -6.29
CA GLN A 7 -21.28 13.76 -5.57
C GLN A 7 -21.59 12.60 -6.52
N VAL A 8 -22.56 12.78 -7.44
CA VAL A 8 -22.88 11.77 -8.47
C VAL A 8 -21.66 11.54 -9.37
N TRP A 9 -20.99 12.60 -9.83
CA TRP A 9 -19.75 12.49 -10.59
C TRP A 9 -18.70 11.64 -9.85
N ARG A 10 -18.44 11.96 -8.55
CA ARG A 10 -17.46 11.19 -7.76
C ARG A 10 -17.88 9.73 -7.58
N LEU A 11 -19.18 9.44 -7.46
CA LEU A 11 -19.67 8.07 -7.41
C LEU A 11 -19.33 7.31 -8.70
N CYS A 12 -19.69 7.87 -9.86
CA CYS A 12 -19.37 7.28 -11.16
C CYS A 12 -17.86 7.13 -11.37
N ALA A 13 -17.09 8.17 -11.04
CA ALA A 13 -15.65 8.16 -11.15
C ALA A 13 -15.00 7.15 -10.18
N THR A 14 -15.57 6.94 -8.99
CA THR A 14 -15.10 5.90 -8.06
C THR A 14 -15.40 4.51 -8.61
N ALA A 15 -16.61 4.26 -9.15
CA ALA A 15 -16.94 2.99 -9.78
C ALA A 15 -15.99 2.68 -10.95
N LEU A 16 -15.75 3.67 -11.81
CA LEU A 16 -14.78 3.55 -12.91
C LEU A 16 -13.36 3.31 -12.41
N SER A 17 -12.99 3.87 -11.26
CA SER A 17 -11.68 3.66 -10.65
C SER A 17 -11.45 2.21 -10.21
N TYR A 18 -12.47 1.51 -9.74
CA TYR A 18 -12.37 0.08 -9.45
C TYR A 18 -12.12 -0.75 -10.71
N LEU A 19 -12.82 -0.42 -11.82
CA LEU A 19 -12.59 -1.05 -13.12
C LEU A 19 -11.15 -0.76 -13.62
N LEU A 20 -10.73 0.50 -13.53
CA LEU A 20 -9.38 0.92 -13.91
C LEU A 20 -8.30 0.20 -13.08
N PHE A 21 -8.53 0.05 -11.77
CA PHE A 21 -7.62 -0.68 -10.90
C PHE A 21 -7.53 -2.16 -11.29
N GLY A 22 -8.66 -2.82 -11.51
CA GLY A 22 -8.72 -4.23 -11.93
C GLY A 22 -8.07 -4.45 -13.29
N LEU A 23 -8.40 -3.62 -14.28
CA LEU A 23 -7.82 -3.68 -15.63
C LEU A 23 -6.31 -3.36 -15.58
N GLY A 24 -5.91 -2.35 -14.81
CA GLY A 24 -4.51 -2.00 -14.60
C GLY A 24 -3.72 -3.15 -13.97
N ALA A 25 -4.29 -3.87 -13.01
CA ALA A 25 -3.67 -5.05 -12.41
C ALA A 25 -3.50 -6.20 -13.42
N LEU A 26 -4.48 -6.42 -14.30
CA LEU A 26 -4.40 -7.40 -15.38
C LEU A 26 -3.30 -7.03 -16.39
N LEU A 27 -3.29 -5.78 -16.85
CA LEU A 27 -2.27 -5.27 -17.78
C LEU A 27 -0.87 -5.36 -17.17
N LEU A 28 -0.73 -5.02 -15.88
CA LEU A 28 0.52 -5.12 -15.15
C LEU A 28 0.99 -6.58 -15.07
N THR A 29 0.09 -7.51 -14.78
CA THR A 29 0.39 -8.94 -14.74
C THR A 29 0.77 -9.46 -16.13
N ALA A 30 0.02 -9.10 -17.17
CA ALA A 30 0.29 -9.53 -18.54
C ALA A 30 1.63 -9.00 -19.06
N SER A 31 1.95 -7.72 -18.80
CA SER A 31 3.22 -7.09 -19.20
C SER A 31 4.42 -7.62 -18.40
N TRP A 32 4.19 -8.15 -17.20
CA TRP A 32 5.23 -8.71 -16.37
C TRP A 32 5.95 -9.90 -17.03
N PHE A 33 5.20 -10.82 -17.65
CA PHE A 33 5.77 -12.06 -18.21
C PHE A 33 6.86 -11.80 -19.26
N PRO A 34 6.65 -10.99 -20.33
CA PRO A 34 7.70 -10.72 -21.30
C PRO A 34 8.87 -9.92 -20.69
N LEU A 35 8.59 -8.96 -19.79
CA LEU A 35 9.64 -8.18 -19.14
C LEU A 35 10.49 -9.03 -18.19
N ALA A 36 9.89 -9.99 -17.49
CA ALA A 36 10.61 -10.92 -16.63
C ALA A 36 11.59 -11.80 -17.40
N ALA A 37 11.27 -12.14 -18.66
CA ALA A 37 12.16 -12.92 -19.50
C ALA A 37 13.48 -12.19 -19.82
N CYS A 38 13.46 -10.84 -19.86
CA CYS A 38 14.63 -10.01 -20.08
C CYS A 38 15.55 -9.94 -18.84
N CYS A 39 15.06 -10.32 -17.65
CA CYS A 39 15.82 -10.27 -16.41
C CYS A 39 16.36 -11.65 -16.05
N ARG A 40 17.68 -11.82 -16.04
CA ARG A 40 18.32 -13.11 -15.68
C ARG A 40 18.37 -13.36 -14.18
N ARG A 41 18.51 -12.30 -13.36
CA ARG A 41 18.67 -12.40 -11.90
C ARG A 41 17.36 -12.24 -11.15
N PRO A 42 17.00 -13.13 -10.19
CA PRO A 42 15.75 -13.03 -9.41
C PRO A 42 15.57 -11.67 -8.71
N ALA A 43 16.65 -11.11 -8.13
CA ALA A 43 16.60 -9.80 -7.49
C ALA A 43 16.25 -8.67 -8.46
N GLN A 44 16.72 -8.74 -9.72
CA GLN A 44 16.34 -7.75 -10.74
C GLN A 44 14.87 -7.86 -11.12
N ARG A 45 14.34 -9.10 -11.25
CA ARG A 45 12.92 -9.36 -11.49
C ARG A 45 12.05 -8.74 -10.40
N GLN A 46 12.40 -8.97 -9.14
CA GLN A 46 11.66 -8.42 -8.03
C GLN A 46 11.67 -6.88 -8.03
N ARG A 47 12.83 -6.27 -8.20
CA ARG A 47 12.96 -4.80 -8.28
C ARG A 47 12.15 -4.22 -9.43
N LEU A 48 12.16 -4.87 -10.58
CA LEU A 48 11.36 -4.46 -11.75
C LEU A 48 9.87 -4.51 -11.42
N ALA A 49 9.37 -5.63 -10.87
CA ALA A 49 7.98 -5.78 -10.47
C ALA A 49 7.53 -4.70 -9.48
N GLN A 50 8.32 -4.44 -8.44
CA GLN A 50 8.02 -3.38 -7.47
C GLN A 50 8.04 -1.99 -8.11
N THR A 51 8.94 -1.73 -9.06
CA THR A 51 8.99 -0.47 -9.80
C THR A 51 7.74 -0.30 -10.70
N MET A 52 7.30 -1.36 -11.36
CA MET A 52 6.08 -1.36 -12.17
C MET A 52 4.84 -1.09 -11.30
N ILE A 53 4.72 -1.77 -10.15
CA ILE A 53 3.64 -1.55 -9.18
C ILE A 53 3.64 -0.09 -8.68
N ARG A 54 4.80 0.43 -8.30
CA ARG A 54 4.94 1.83 -7.87
C ARG A 54 4.50 2.80 -8.96
N GLY A 55 4.93 2.59 -10.19
CA GLY A 55 4.53 3.38 -11.35
C GLY A 55 3.02 3.34 -11.57
N ALA A 56 2.43 2.15 -11.57
CA ALA A 56 0.98 1.95 -11.72
C ALA A 56 0.19 2.68 -10.63
N PHE A 57 0.63 2.60 -9.36
CA PHE A 57 -0.04 3.30 -8.27
C PHE A 57 0.09 4.82 -8.36
N ARG A 58 1.24 5.34 -8.79
CA ARG A 58 1.40 6.77 -9.05
C ARG A 58 0.44 7.25 -10.15
N THR A 59 0.38 6.54 -11.26
CA THR A 59 -0.54 6.84 -12.36
C THR A 59 -1.99 6.77 -11.89
N PHE A 60 -2.36 5.74 -11.15
CA PHE A 60 -3.69 5.57 -10.60
C PHE A 60 -4.09 6.75 -9.69
N LEU A 61 -3.23 7.13 -8.74
CA LEU A 61 -3.47 8.28 -7.86
C LEU A 61 -3.56 9.61 -8.63
N THR A 62 -2.75 9.78 -9.66
CA THR A 62 -2.82 10.97 -10.55
C THR A 62 -4.16 11.03 -11.27
N VAL A 63 -4.63 9.91 -11.82
CA VAL A 63 -5.95 9.83 -12.48
C VAL A 63 -7.08 10.15 -11.50
N LEU A 64 -7.07 9.56 -10.29
CA LEU A 64 -8.07 9.83 -9.26
C LEU A 64 -8.09 11.32 -8.85
N SER A 65 -6.92 11.92 -8.72
CA SER A 65 -6.78 13.32 -8.35
C SER A 65 -7.27 14.25 -9.49
N ALA A 66 -6.91 13.97 -10.72
CA ALA A 66 -7.34 14.72 -11.91
C ALA A 66 -8.85 14.59 -12.14
N ALA A 67 -9.44 13.40 -11.91
CA ALA A 67 -10.89 13.20 -11.98
C ALA A 67 -11.66 13.83 -10.80
N GLY A 68 -10.97 14.45 -9.84
CA GLY A 68 -11.60 15.09 -8.67
C GLY A 68 -12.20 14.13 -7.66
N VAL A 69 -11.84 12.83 -7.73
CA VAL A 69 -12.29 11.81 -6.78
C VAL A 69 -11.69 12.03 -5.40
N LEU A 70 -10.40 12.34 -5.35
CA LEU A 70 -9.66 12.64 -4.12
C LEU A 70 -8.56 13.70 -4.38
N SER A 71 -7.96 14.16 -3.30
CA SER A 71 -6.68 14.87 -3.34
C SER A 71 -5.76 14.27 -2.28
N TYR A 72 -4.45 14.38 -2.48
CA TYR A 72 -3.49 13.86 -1.51
C TYR A 72 -2.24 14.72 -1.44
N ARG A 73 -1.57 14.66 -0.29
CA ARG A 73 -0.26 15.25 -0.05
C ARG A 73 0.58 14.29 0.76
N ILE A 74 1.83 14.09 0.36
CA ILE A 74 2.76 13.19 1.04
C ILE A 74 3.99 13.99 1.45
N HIS A 75 4.24 14.05 2.76
CA HIS A 75 5.38 14.76 3.35
C HIS A 75 6.44 13.76 3.80
N GLY A 76 7.71 14.10 3.58
CA GLY A 76 8.84 13.30 4.06
C GLY A 76 9.11 12.04 3.25
N ALA A 77 8.55 11.89 2.03
CA ALA A 77 8.76 10.71 1.18
C ALA A 77 10.24 10.50 0.81
N GLU A 78 11.04 11.57 0.78
CA GLU A 78 12.50 11.51 0.54
C GLU A 78 13.24 10.67 1.59
N ARG A 79 12.74 10.63 2.82
CA ARG A 79 13.32 9.85 3.92
C ARG A 79 13.33 8.35 3.62
N LEU A 80 12.32 7.85 2.90
CA LEU A 80 12.23 6.44 2.52
C LEU A 80 13.31 6.03 1.51
N ARG A 81 13.91 6.98 0.80
CA ARG A 81 15.01 6.70 -0.13
C ARG A 81 16.34 6.45 0.58
N GLN A 82 16.46 6.98 1.79
CA GLN A 82 17.66 6.85 2.64
C GLN A 82 17.55 5.64 3.58
N ASP A 83 16.33 5.09 3.72
CA ASP A 83 16.10 3.95 4.59
C ASP A 83 16.47 2.64 3.89
N GLY A 84 17.00 1.73 4.71
CA GLY A 84 17.23 0.36 4.32
C GLY A 84 17.10 -0.54 5.54
N GLY A 85 16.50 -1.72 5.38
CA GLY A 85 16.35 -2.68 6.48
C GLY A 85 15.45 -2.21 7.62
N CYS A 86 14.37 -1.46 7.33
CA CYS A 86 13.49 -0.93 8.36
C CYS A 86 12.03 -1.35 8.19
N LEU A 87 11.28 -1.29 9.29
CA LEU A 87 9.82 -1.42 9.30
C LEU A 87 9.19 -0.04 9.10
N LEU A 88 8.36 0.11 8.08
CA LEU A 88 7.48 1.25 7.93
C LEU A 88 6.14 0.92 8.60
N VAL A 89 5.86 1.55 9.72
CA VAL A 89 4.65 1.32 10.52
C VAL A 89 3.70 2.48 10.30
N ALA A 90 2.50 2.20 9.81
CA ALA A 90 1.48 3.20 9.48
C ALA A 90 0.12 2.82 10.06
N ASN A 91 -0.71 3.82 10.40
CA ASN A 91 -2.14 3.60 10.65
C ASN A 91 -2.89 3.34 9.33
N HIS A 92 -4.10 2.78 9.41
CA HIS A 92 -4.82 2.27 8.24
C HIS A 92 -6.28 2.80 8.13
N PRO A 93 -6.50 4.13 7.96
CA PRO A 93 -7.84 4.69 7.90
C PRO A 93 -8.64 4.33 6.64
N SER A 94 -7.98 4.01 5.51
CA SER A 94 -8.65 3.84 4.22
C SER A 94 -8.07 2.67 3.40
N LEU A 95 -8.84 2.19 2.43
CA LEU A 95 -8.37 1.19 1.48
C LEU A 95 -7.18 1.68 0.62
N LEU A 96 -7.05 3.00 0.43
CA LEU A 96 -6.01 3.59 -0.43
C LEU A 96 -4.66 3.80 0.26
N ASP A 97 -4.54 3.56 1.55
CA ASP A 97 -3.33 3.84 2.33
C ASP A 97 -2.11 3.08 1.81
N TYR A 98 -2.31 1.81 1.49
CA TYR A 98 -1.27 0.99 0.86
C TYR A 98 -0.84 1.57 -0.48
N VAL A 99 -1.80 1.98 -1.32
CA VAL A 99 -1.52 2.57 -2.65
C VAL A 99 -0.73 3.87 -2.53
N LEU A 100 -1.10 4.73 -1.57
CA LEU A 100 -0.40 5.99 -1.28
C LEU A 100 1.05 5.74 -0.86
N LEU A 101 1.27 4.88 0.13
CA LEU A 101 2.62 4.58 0.63
C LEU A 101 3.47 3.87 -0.44
N ALA A 102 2.95 2.83 -1.08
CA ALA A 102 3.68 2.07 -2.10
C ALA A 102 4.01 2.92 -3.34
N SER A 103 3.23 3.98 -3.63
CA SER A 103 3.51 4.90 -4.73
C SER A 103 4.81 5.70 -4.55
N VAL A 104 5.27 5.89 -3.30
CA VAL A 104 6.47 6.68 -2.97
C VAL A 104 7.63 5.86 -2.43
N MET A 105 7.40 4.62 -2.00
CA MET A 105 8.45 3.72 -1.52
C MET A 105 9.36 3.28 -2.68
N PRO A 106 10.69 3.38 -2.55
CA PRO A 106 11.63 2.89 -3.58
C PRO A 106 11.48 1.39 -3.82
N GLN A 107 11.40 0.64 -2.74
CA GLN A 107 11.06 -0.77 -2.68
C GLN A 107 10.05 -0.94 -1.56
N CYS A 108 8.96 -1.63 -1.84
CA CYS A 108 7.93 -1.91 -0.85
C CYS A 108 7.80 -3.42 -0.70
N ASP A 109 8.28 -3.94 0.42
CA ASP A 109 7.91 -5.29 0.84
C ASP A 109 6.64 -5.19 1.68
N CYS A 110 5.70 -6.10 1.49
CA CYS A 110 4.41 -6.07 2.16
C CYS A 110 3.96 -7.47 2.56
N ILE A 111 3.34 -7.57 3.73
CA ILE A 111 2.64 -8.78 4.13
C ILE A 111 1.24 -8.73 3.55
N VAL A 112 0.89 -9.73 2.75
CA VAL A 112 -0.39 -9.81 2.06
C VAL A 112 -1.22 -11.00 2.55
N LYS A 113 -2.54 -10.88 2.45
CA LYS A 113 -3.43 -12.02 2.70
C LYS A 113 -3.14 -13.15 1.71
N GLN A 114 -3.17 -14.39 2.18
CA GLN A 114 -2.94 -15.57 1.35
C GLN A 114 -3.87 -15.63 0.12
N ALA A 115 -5.13 -15.20 0.27
CA ALA A 115 -6.07 -15.10 -0.84
C ALA A 115 -5.57 -14.19 -1.99
N LEU A 116 -4.82 -13.13 -1.67
CA LEU A 116 -4.25 -12.24 -2.70
C LEU A 116 -3.09 -12.91 -3.44
N TRP A 117 -2.33 -13.74 -2.75
CA TRP A 117 -1.23 -14.52 -3.32
C TRP A 117 -1.70 -15.54 -4.38
N HIS A 118 -2.87 -16.13 -4.14
CA HIS A 118 -3.49 -17.10 -5.05
C HIS A 118 -4.49 -16.48 -6.03
N ASN A 119 -4.70 -15.17 -5.99
CA ASN A 119 -5.66 -14.50 -6.86
C ASN A 119 -5.19 -14.59 -8.33
N PRO A 120 -6.04 -15.05 -9.28
CA PRO A 120 -5.65 -15.23 -10.68
C PRO A 120 -5.28 -13.91 -11.38
N PHE A 121 -5.86 -12.79 -10.96
CA PHE A 121 -5.65 -11.50 -11.61
C PHE A 121 -4.40 -10.76 -11.14
N VAL A 122 -4.08 -10.84 -9.86
CA VAL A 122 -2.97 -10.08 -9.26
C VAL A 122 -1.87 -10.97 -8.68
N GLY A 123 -2.13 -12.26 -8.45
CA GLY A 123 -1.18 -13.17 -7.80
C GLY A 123 0.14 -13.28 -8.54
N GLY A 124 0.15 -13.18 -9.87
CA GLY A 124 1.36 -13.18 -10.68
C GLY A 124 2.32 -12.05 -10.29
N ILE A 125 1.83 -10.81 -10.31
CA ILE A 125 2.66 -9.64 -9.98
C ILE A 125 2.97 -9.54 -8.48
N VAL A 126 2.05 -10.00 -7.62
CA VAL A 126 2.25 -10.06 -6.15
C VAL A 126 3.42 -11.00 -5.82
N ARG A 127 3.47 -12.18 -6.43
CA ARG A 127 4.59 -13.12 -6.28
C ARG A 127 5.89 -12.57 -6.86
N ALA A 128 5.81 -11.97 -8.03
CA ALA A 128 6.95 -11.35 -8.70
C ALA A 128 7.57 -10.22 -7.88
N ALA A 129 6.74 -9.41 -7.22
CA ALA A 129 7.17 -8.35 -6.31
C ALA A 129 7.79 -8.90 -5.02
N GLY A 130 7.69 -10.21 -4.77
CA GLY A 130 8.22 -10.86 -3.59
C GLY A 130 7.47 -10.52 -2.31
N TYR A 131 6.18 -10.14 -2.40
CA TYR A 131 5.35 -9.89 -1.22
C TYR A 131 5.21 -11.16 -0.40
N LEU A 132 4.98 -11.03 0.89
CA LEU A 132 5.02 -12.13 1.84
C LEU A 132 3.59 -12.57 2.19
N PRO A 133 3.18 -13.82 1.87
CA PRO A 133 1.86 -14.30 2.27
C PRO A 133 1.79 -14.49 3.78
N ASN A 134 0.72 -14.03 4.40
CA ASN A 134 0.40 -14.28 5.80
C ASN A 134 -0.21 -15.69 5.95
N ALA A 135 0.62 -16.72 5.87
CA ALA A 135 0.18 -18.12 5.92
C ALA A 135 0.63 -18.81 7.21
N ASP A 136 1.93 -18.86 7.42
CA ASP A 136 2.56 -19.51 8.58
C ASP A 136 3.45 -18.51 9.34
N PRO A 137 3.22 -18.31 10.65
CA PRO A 137 3.93 -17.32 11.45
C PRO A 137 5.46 -17.49 11.48
N GLU A 138 5.97 -18.72 11.54
CA GLU A 138 7.41 -18.96 11.63
C GLU A 138 8.14 -18.68 10.31
N SER A 139 7.58 -19.20 9.21
CA SER A 139 8.12 -18.94 7.89
C SER A 139 8.00 -17.46 7.50
N LEU A 140 6.90 -16.80 7.89
CA LEU A 140 6.71 -15.36 7.69
C LEU A 140 7.79 -14.58 8.42
N PHE A 141 8.07 -14.90 9.68
CA PHE A 141 9.11 -14.25 10.47
C PHE A 141 10.49 -14.34 9.79
N SER A 142 10.91 -15.55 9.42
CA SER A 142 12.19 -15.79 8.77
C SER A 142 12.33 -15.01 7.45
N ARG A 143 11.26 -14.94 6.66
CA ARG A 143 11.21 -14.15 5.42
C ARG A 143 11.27 -12.64 5.68
N CYS A 144 10.55 -12.13 6.68
CA CYS A 144 10.64 -10.73 7.06
C CYS A 144 12.06 -10.35 7.50
N GLN A 145 12.69 -11.19 8.33
CA GLN A 145 14.07 -10.99 8.76
C GLN A 145 15.02 -10.94 7.58
N GLN A 146 14.92 -11.89 6.65
CA GLN A 146 15.72 -11.91 5.44
C GLN A 146 15.55 -10.64 4.59
N ARG A 147 14.30 -10.16 4.42
CA ARG A 147 14.02 -8.92 3.67
C ARG A 147 14.65 -7.71 4.32
N LEU A 148 14.52 -7.57 5.62
CA LEU A 148 15.11 -6.48 6.37
C LEU A 148 16.65 -6.49 6.31
N GLN A 149 17.28 -7.67 6.41
CA GLN A 149 18.72 -7.84 6.26
C GLN A 149 19.22 -7.50 4.85
N GLN A 150 18.39 -7.71 3.82
CA GLN A 150 18.68 -7.34 2.43
C GLN A 150 18.46 -5.84 2.14
N GLY A 151 18.13 -5.05 3.15
CA GLY A 151 17.88 -3.62 3.02
C GLY A 151 16.46 -3.27 2.55
N GLY A 152 15.52 -4.22 2.58
CA GLY A 152 14.11 -3.98 2.23
C GLY A 152 13.39 -3.12 3.25
N ILE A 153 12.35 -2.40 2.82
CA ILE A 153 11.44 -1.66 3.69
C ILE A 153 10.13 -2.44 3.76
N LEU A 154 9.82 -2.96 4.95
CA LEU A 154 8.61 -3.76 5.18
C LEU A 154 7.49 -2.89 5.73
N LEU A 155 6.44 -2.69 4.92
CA LEU A 155 5.25 -1.95 5.33
C LEU A 155 4.33 -2.82 6.18
N ILE A 156 3.96 -2.30 7.36
CA ILE A 156 3.04 -2.94 8.29
C ILE A 156 1.99 -1.95 8.77
N PHE A 157 0.74 -2.41 8.77
CA PHE A 157 -0.36 -1.75 9.45
C PHE A 157 -0.65 -2.52 10.75
N PRO A 158 -0.22 -2.00 11.92
CA PRO A 158 -0.29 -2.74 13.18
C PRO A 158 -1.73 -2.99 13.66
N GLU A 159 -2.71 -2.32 13.09
CA GLU A 159 -4.12 -2.57 13.33
C GLU A 159 -4.60 -3.92 12.77
N GLY A 160 -3.88 -4.50 11.80
CA GLY A 160 -4.24 -5.74 11.10
C GLY A 160 -5.47 -5.62 10.19
N THR A 161 -6.15 -4.49 10.24
CA THR A 161 -7.33 -4.16 9.43
C THR A 161 -7.46 -2.64 9.33
N ARG A 162 -8.35 -2.14 8.46
CA ARG A 162 -8.64 -0.69 8.38
C ARG A 162 -9.27 -0.18 9.67
N SER A 163 -8.92 1.03 10.07
CA SER A 163 -9.50 1.73 11.22
C SER A 163 -11.02 1.93 11.05
N VAL A 164 -11.73 1.93 12.17
CA VAL A 164 -13.14 2.35 12.21
C VAL A 164 -13.17 3.79 12.68
N PRO A 165 -13.77 4.72 11.92
CA PRO A 165 -13.87 6.12 12.32
C PRO A 165 -14.51 6.29 13.70
N GLY A 166 -13.87 7.09 14.56
CA GLY A 166 -14.37 7.34 15.94
C GLY A 166 -14.08 6.23 16.95
N ALA A 167 -13.56 5.07 16.54
CA ALA A 167 -13.15 4.02 17.46
C ALA A 167 -11.71 4.22 17.96
N ALA A 168 -11.41 3.71 19.16
CA ALA A 168 -10.06 3.69 19.68
C ALA A 168 -9.13 2.86 18.78
N LEU A 169 -7.90 3.33 18.60
CA LEU A 169 -6.90 2.63 17.82
C LEU A 169 -6.43 1.38 18.58
N HIS A 170 -6.62 0.21 17.96
CA HIS A 170 -6.19 -1.06 18.52
C HIS A 170 -4.99 -1.60 17.76
N LEU A 171 -3.81 -1.58 18.39
CA LEU A 171 -2.56 -2.03 17.78
C LEU A 171 -2.24 -3.48 18.17
N GLN A 172 -2.03 -4.31 17.17
CA GLN A 172 -1.58 -5.69 17.34
C GLN A 172 -0.09 -5.74 17.71
N ARG A 173 0.28 -6.65 18.60
CA ARG A 173 1.67 -6.80 19.06
C ARG A 173 2.64 -7.28 17.97
N GLY A 174 2.13 -7.82 16.85
CA GLY A 174 2.93 -8.43 15.79
C GLY A 174 4.00 -7.51 15.21
N ALA A 175 3.68 -6.23 14.98
CA ALA A 175 4.64 -5.25 14.47
C ALA A 175 5.80 -4.99 15.47
N ALA A 176 5.48 -4.86 16.76
CA ALA A 176 6.47 -4.68 17.82
C ALA A 176 7.35 -5.92 18.00
N HIS A 177 6.75 -7.12 17.99
CA HIS A 177 7.49 -8.37 18.05
C HIS A 177 8.45 -8.52 16.87
N LEU A 178 8.01 -8.15 15.66
CA LEU A 178 8.85 -8.21 14.47
C LEU A 178 10.03 -7.22 14.58
N ALA A 179 9.77 -5.98 15.01
CA ALA A 179 10.81 -4.98 15.22
C ALA A 179 11.90 -5.47 16.19
N LEU A 180 11.48 -5.98 17.34
CA LEU A 180 12.38 -6.45 18.38
C LEU A 180 13.19 -7.69 17.94
N ARG A 181 12.51 -8.71 17.42
CA ARG A 181 13.16 -9.97 17.01
C ARG A 181 14.07 -9.82 15.81
N CYS A 182 13.69 -9.00 14.82
CA CYS A 182 14.54 -8.72 13.66
C CYS A 182 15.59 -7.66 13.96
N ARG A 183 15.53 -7.03 15.12
CA ARG A 183 16.41 -5.92 15.46
C ARG A 183 16.38 -4.82 14.39
N ALA A 184 15.21 -4.48 13.91
CA ALA A 184 15.01 -3.54 12.82
C ALA A 184 14.64 -2.15 13.34
N ASP A 185 15.16 -1.13 12.69
CA ASP A 185 14.70 0.24 12.88
C ASP A 185 13.24 0.38 12.48
N VAL A 186 12.53 1.31 13.10
CA VAL A 186 11.13 1.58 12.82
C VAL A 186 10.96 3.00 12.29
N ARG A 187 10.43 3.13 11.10
CA ARG A 187 9.96 4.40 10.52
C ARG A 187 8.47 4.52 10.75
N LEU A 188 8.02 5.63 11.32
CA LEU A 188 6.61 5.89 11.53
C LEU A 188 6.02 6.65 10.33
N ALA A 189 4.83 6.28 9.93
CA ALA A 189 4.02 7.06 8.99
C ALA A 189 2.63 7.28 9.57
N HIS A 190 2.09 8.47 9.36
CA HIS A 190 0.74 8.82 9.78
C HIS A 190 -0.08 9.20 8.56
N ILE A 191 -1.28 8.63 8.46
CA ILE A 191 -2.22 8.87 7.38
C ILE A 191 -3.51 9.46 7.95
N ARG A 192 -3.90 10.61 7.45
CA ARG A 192 -5.18 11.26 7.73
C ARG A 192 -6.00 11.28 6.45
N CYS A 193 -7.27 10.92 6.55
CA CYS A 193 -8.23 10.98 5.45
C CYS A 193 -9.45 11.77 5.90
N GLU A 194 -9.70 12.93 5.29
CA GLU A 194 -10.82 13.79 5.66
C GLU A 194 -11.53 14.39 4.42
N PRO A 195 -12.84 14.24 4.32
CA PRO A 195 -13.70 13.34 5.11
C PRO A 195 -13.31 11.87 4.90
N ALA A 196 -13.57 11.02 5.91
CA ALA A 196 -13.26 9.61 5.85
C ALA A 196 -13.95 8.93 4.67
N THR A 197 -13.24 8.07 3.96
CA THR A 197 -13.75 7.31 2.82
C THR A 197 -13.10 5.94 2.73
N LEU A 198 -13.82 4.98 2.15
CA LEU A 198 -13.36 3.60 1.98
C LEU A 198 -12.85 2.97 3.29
N THR A 199 -13.50 3.29 4.40
CA THR A 199 -13.19 2.79 5.73
C THR A 199 -13.65 1.35 5.91
N LYS A 200 -13.32 0.72 7.03
CA LYS A 200 -13.79 -0.63 7.35
C LYS A 200 -15.33 -0.63 7.53
N GLY A 201 -16.00 -1.57 6.88
CA GLY A 201 -17.45 -1.75 6.97
C GLY A 201 -18.27 -0.77 6.10
N ALA A 202 -17.69 0.32 5.62
CA ALA A 202 -18.38 1.21 4.71
C ALA A 202 -18.43 0.63 3.29
N PRO A 203 -19.60 0.64 2.62
CA PRO A 203 -19.69 0.22 1.24
C PRO A 203 -18.95 1.21 0.33
N TRP A 204 -18.37 0.72 -0.76
CA TRP A 204 -17.55 1.53 -1.69
C TRP A 204 -18.31 2.69 -2.33
N TYR A 205 -19.64 2.58 -2.46
CA TYR A 205 -20.52 3.60 -3.02
C TYR A 205 -20.92 4.70 -2.03
N GLN A 206 -20.55 4.59 -0.76
CA GLN A 206 -20.76 5.63 0.24
C GLN A 206 -19.75 6.76 0.04
N ILE A 207 -20.06 7.65 -0.91
CA ILE A 207 -19.18 8.75 -1.29
C ILE A 207 -19.45 9.97 -0.39
N PRO A 208 -18.42 10.55 0.24
CA PRO A 208 -18.56 11.74 1.06
C PRO A 208 -19.01 12.97 0.23
N ARG A 209 -19.74 13.86 0.85
CA ARG A 209 -20.23 15.09 0.19
C ARG A 209 -19.11 16.02 -0.26
N ARG A 210 -18.01 16.09 0.49
CA ARG A 210 -16.79 16.82 0.10
C ARG A 210 -15.76 15.86 -0.47
N LYS A 211 -14.88 16.40 -1.34
CA LYS A 211 -13.77 15.63 -1.88
C LYS A 211 -12.83 15.23 -0.74
N PRO A 212 -12.56 13.93 -0.56
CA PRO A 212 -11.63 13.48 0.46
C PRO A 212 -10.21 13.95 0.17
N HIS A 213 -9.52 14.37 1.21
CA HIS A 213 -8.10 14.73 1.18
C HIS A 213 -7.32 13.75 2.04
N PHE A 214 -6.27 13.19 1.47
CA PHE A 214 -5.32 12.34 2.18
C PHE A 214 -4.05 13.13 2.49
N GLU A 215 -3.69 13.15 3.76
CA GLU A 215 -2.43 13.69 4.22
C GLU A 215 -1.59 12.57 4.81
N VAL A 216 -0.43 12.32 4.19
CA VAL A 216 0.51 11.28 4.61
C VAL A 216 1.78 11.96 5.10
N THR A 217 2.17 11.67 6.33
CA THR A 217 3.41 12.20 6.90
C THR A 217 4.35 11.04 7.23
N ILE A 218 5.49 10.99 6.55
CA ILE A 218 6.59 10.08 6.89
C ILE A 218 7.41 10.75 7.98
N GLY A 219 7.28 10.21 9.19
CA GLY A 219 7.87 10.76 10.41
C GLY A 219 9.34 10.41 10.60
N ARG A 220 9.78 10.54 11.85
CA ARG A 220 11.14 10.16 12.25
C ARG A 220 11.34 8.65 12.23
N LYS A 221 12.58 8.22 12.09
CA LYS A 221 13.02 6.86 12.30
C LYS A 221 13.41 6.71 13.78
N VAL A 222 12.90 5.67 14.40
CA VAL A 222 13.30 5.25 15.74
C VAL A 222 14.37 4.18 15.51
N ALA A 223 15.60 4.53 15.81
CA ALA A 223 16.71 3.59 15.82
C ALA A 223 16.55 2.63 16.99
N ARG A 224 17.07 1.47 16.83
CA ARG A 224 17.14 0.42 17.84
C ARG A 224 18.16 0.77 18.93
#